data_63039cc945d896502201adaef2682b92
#
_entry.id   63039cc945d896502201adaef2682b92
#
_cell.length_a   1.000
_cell.length_b   1.000
_cell.length_c   1.000
_cell.angle_alpha   90.00
_cell.angle_beta   90.00
_cell.angle_gamma   90.00
#
_symmetry.space_group_name_H-M   'P 1'
#
loop_
_entity.id
_entity.type
_entity.pdbx_description
1 polymer ?
#
loop_
_entity_poly.entity_id
_entity_poly.type
_entity_poly.pdbx_seq_one_letter_code
_entity_poly.pdbx_strand_id
1 'polypeptide(L)'
;REAIGIYEVVWDNTNKKDEEYYINTNVSYAFGSGKVTASYGSATAKAHADTTWTQQDSDDGLLPSDKSVGDVKDEGLKTQLIRTVKAQAATILAETDWYIVRKADASTAVPSAITNHRAAVRTKCAEMETAITNASDTPALETLYTYTKQEDGSFTRPLGEFPVLGS
;
A
#
# COMPACT_ATOMS: atom_id res chain seq x y z
N ARG A 1 41.62 14.67 -2.10
CA ARG A 1 40.79 13.47 -2.35
C ARG A 1 41.11 12.86 -3.71
N GLU A 2 41.17 13.66 -4.79
CA GLU A 2 41.52 13.14 -6.13
C GLU A 2 42.88 12.43 -6.20
N ALA A 3 43.88 12.94 -5.47
CA ALA A 3 45.21 12.38 -5.45
C ALA A 3 45.28 10.93 -4.86
N ILE A 4 44.26 10.50 -4.11
CA ILE A 4 44.16 9.16 -3.52
C ILE A 4 43.01 8.35 -4.13
N GLY A 5 42.38 8.84 -5.21
CA GLY A 5 41.27 8.14 -5.91
C GLY A 5 39.97 8.05 -5.13
N ILE A 6 39.75 8.92 -4.15
CA ILE A 6 38.48 9.00 -3.40
C ILE A 6 37.63 10.13 -3.99
N TYR A 7 36.46 9.77 -4.49
CA TYR A 7 35.51 10.70 -5.12
C TYR A 7 34.21 10.76 -4.33
N GLU A 8 33.55 11.92 -4.41
CA GLU A 8 32.17 12.10 -3.93
C GLU A 8 31.20 11.36 -4.84
N VAL A 9 30.26 10.63 -4.24
CA VAL A 9 29.15 10.00 -4.98
C VAL A 9 27.91 10.87 -4.85
N VAL A 10 27.38 11.33 -5.99
CA VAL A 10 26.13 12.09 -6.08
C VAL A 10 25.05 11.18 -6.69
N TRP A 11 23.89 11.12 -6.06
CA TRP A 11 22.76 10.30 -6.55
C TRP A 11 21.89 11.11 -7.51
N ASP A 12 21.68 10.55 -8.70
CA ASP A 12 20.64 10.96 -9.63
C ASP A 12 19.39 10.08 -9.40
N ASN A 13 18.37 10.70 -8.84
CA ASN A 13 17.10 10.04 -8.50
C ASN A 13 16.03 10.21 -9.59
N THR A 14 16.35 10.68 -10.79
CA THR A 14 15.39 10.94 -11.87
C THR A 14 14.55 9.71 -12.19
N ASN A 15 15.15 8.52 -12.18
CA ASN A 15 14.48 7.24 -12.47
C ASN A 15 14.05 6.48 -11.22
N LYS A 16 14.30 7.02 -10.01
CA LYS A 16 13.87 6.38 -8.77
C LYS A 16 12.35 6.42 -8.68
N LYS A 17 11.75 5.25 -8.47
CA LYS A 17 10.32 5.08 -8.22
C LYS A 17 10.05 4.81 -6.76
N ASP A 18 8.80 5.00 -6.34
CA ASP A 18 8.35 4.74 -4.97
C ASP A 18 8.60 3.28 -4.59
N GLU A 19 9.37 3.08 -3.52
CA GLU A 19 9.76 1.75 -3.03
C GLU A 19 8.60 0.96 -2.41
N GLU A 20 7.46 1.59 -2.16
CA GLU A 20 6.24 0.88 -1.79
C GLU A 20 5.75 -0.01 -2.95
N TYR A 21 5.85 0.48 -4.19
CA TYR A 21 5.31 -0.18 -5.39
C TYR A 21 6.38 -0.80 -6.29
N TYR A 22 7.63 -0.37 -6.18
CA TYR A 22 8.69 -0.76 -7.11
C TYR A 22 9.96 -1.22 -6.40
N ILE A 23 10.74 -2.01 -7.12
CA ILE A 23 12.11 -2.39 -6.75
C ILE A 23 13.04 -1.56 -7.64
N ASN A 24 13.79 -0.65 -7.02
CA ASN A 24 14.80 0.16 -7.69
C ASN A 24 16.10 -0.62 -7.77
N THR A 25 16.47 -1.04 -8.97
CA THR A 25 17.66 -1.85 -9.26
C THR A 25 18.49 -1.23 -10.38
N ASN A 26 19.51 -1.97 -10.84
CA ASN A 26 20.35 -1.60 -11.98
C ASN A 26 21.04 -0.25 -11.80
N VAL A 27 21.64 -0.02 -10.62
CA VAL A 27 22.43 1.19 -10.37
C VAL A 27 23.67 1.19 -11.25
N SER A 28 23.87 2.27 -11.98
CA SER A 28 25.08 2.54 -12.79
C SER A 28 25.86 3.69 -12.20
N TYR A 29 27.17 3.70 -12.46
CA TYR A 29 28.08 4.73 -11.97
C TYR A 29 28.81 5.35 -13.13
N ALA A 30 28.81 6.68 -13.22
CA ALA A 30 29.53 7.47 -14.22
C ALA A 30 30.45 8.46 -13.53
N PHE A 31 31.75 8.51 -13.95
CA PHE A 31 32.69 9.51 -13.47
C PHE A 31 32.70 10.71 -14.42
N GLY A 32 32.59 11.91 -13.86
CA GLY A 32 32.67 13.15 -14.62
C GLY A 32 32.77 14.36 -13.68
N SER A 33 33.48 15.40 -14.11
CA SER A 33 33.63 16.65 -13.34
C SER A 33 34.14 16.42 -11.90
N GLY A 34 35.05 15.45 -11.69
CA GLY A 34 35.67 15.19 -10.37
C GLY A 34 34.75 14.49 -9.37
N LYS A 35 33.63 13.89 -9.79
CA LYS A 35 32.71 13.15 -8.95
C LYS A 35 32.14 11.93 -9.67
N VAL A 36 31.59 11.01 -8.91
CA VAL A 36 30.85 9.85 -9.43
C VAL A 36 29.37 10.11 -9.31
N THR A 37 28.62 10.02 -10.41
CA THR A 37 27.15 10.04 -10.40
C THR A 37 26.66 8.61 -10.36
N ALA A 38 25.85 8.27 -9.35
CA ALA A 38 25.12 7.01 -9.24
C ALA A 38 23.68 7.25 -9.73
N SER A 39 23.23 6.51 -10.73
CA SER A 39 21.89 6.65 -11.31
C SER A 39 21.13 5.33 -11.25
N TYR A 40 19.84 5.38 -10.89
CA TYR A 40 18.97 4.21 -10.97
C TYR A 40 18.61 3.91 -12.43
N GLY A 41 18.60 2.62 -12.79
CA GLY A 41 18.03 2.12 -14.05
C GLY A 41 16.50 2.02 -13.97
N SER A 42 15.92 1.26 -14.89
CA SER A 42 14.46 1.02 -14.88
C SER A 42 14.06 0.24 -13.64
N ALA A 43 13.09 0.76 -12.90
CA ALA A 43 12.52 0.09 -11.73
C ALA A 43 11.58 -1.05 -12.17
N THR A 44 11.58 -2.14 -11.39
CA THR A 44 10.68 -3.28 -11.59
C THR A 44 9.45 -3.14 -10.68
N ALA A 45 8.26 -3.23 -11.25
CA ALA A 45 7.03 -3.23 -10.46
C ALA A 45 6.94 -4.48 -9.58
N LYS A 46 6.55 -4.32 -8.31
CA LYS A 46 6.22 -5.45 -7.44
C LYS A 46 4.96 -6.16 -7.95
N ALA A 47 4.80 -7.43 -7.62
CA ALA A 47 3.59 -8.16 -7.97
C ALA A 47 2.35 -7.50 -7.35
N HIS A 48 1.35 -7.16 -8.18
CA HIS A 48 0.11 -6.56 -7.68
C HIS A 48 -0.87 -7.62 -7.14
N ALA A 49 -0.86 -8.82 -7.70
CA ALA A 49 -1.68 -9.96 -7.25
C ALA A 49 -0.82 -10.97 -6.49
N ASP A 50 -1.46 -11.75 -5.64
CA ASP A 50 -0.82 -12.86 -4.95
C ASP A 50 -0.33 -13.90 -5.97
N THR A 51 0.81 -14.55 -5.67
CA THR A 51 1.22 -15.78 -6.33
C THR A 51 0.76 -16.98 -5.50
N THR A 52 0.50 -18.10 -6.15
CA THR A 52 0.06 -19.33 -5.48
C THR A 52 1.00 -20.48 -5.79
N TRP A 53 1.06 -21.45 -4.87
CA TRP A 53 1.77 -22.69 -5.11
C TRP A 53 1.12 -23.45 -6.26
N THR A 54 1.92 -23.86 -7.24
CA THR A 54 1.49 -24.56 -8.44
C THR A 54 1.71 -26.05 -8.33
N GLN A 55 1.08 -26.82 -9.24
CA GLN A 55 1.38 -28.26 -9.36
C GLN A 55 2.85 -28.49 -9.70
N GLN A 56 3.46 -27.60 -10.53
CA GLN A 56 4.87 -27.70 -10.87
C GLN A 56 5.76 -27.53 -9.62
N ASP A 57 5.45 -26.55 -8.74
CA ASP A 57 6.19 -26.42 -7.47
C ASP A 57 6.13 -27.69 -6.61
N SER A 58 4.98 -28.40 -6.63
CA SER A 58 4.80 -29.67 -5.92
C SER A 58 5.64 -30.79 -6.58
N ASP A 59 5.61 -30.89 -7.89
CA ASP A 59 6.35 -31.91 -8.65
C ASP A 59 7.87 -31.71 -8.53
N ASP A 60 8.31 -30.47 -8.42
CA ASP A 60 9.71 -30.07 -8.19
C ASP A 60 10.16 -30.20 -6.72
N GLY A 61 9.26 -30.61 -5.82
CA GLY A 61 9.55 -30.76 -4.39
C GLY A 61 9.76 -29.44 -3.64
N LEU A 62 9.28 -28.32 -4.19
CA LEU A 62 9.38 -26.97 -3.61
C LEU A 62 8.22 -26.64 -2.68
N LEU A 63 7.11 -27.38 -2.77
CA LEU A 63 5.91 -27.18 -1.94
C LEU A 63 6.19 -27.57 -0.48
N PRO A 64 6.04 -26.64 0.50
CA PRO A 64 6.18 -26.98 1.90
C PRO A 64 5.13 -28.01 2.37
N SER A 65 5.47 -28.82 3.36
CA SER A 65 4.60 -29.91 3.85
C SER A 65 3.29 -29.44 4.50
N ASP A 66 3.23 -28.17 4.92
CA ASP A 66 2.06 -27.51 5.53
C ASP A 66 1.24 -26.70 4.50
N LYS A 67 1.60 -26.77 3.20
CA LYS A 67 0.95 -26.05 2.11
C LYS A 67 0.36 -27.01 1.08
N SER A 68 -0.64 -26.51 0.36
CA SER A 68 -1.30 -27.19 -0.74
C SER A 68 -1.17 -26.38 -2.04
N VAL A 69 -1.28 -27.05 -3.18
CA VAL A 69 -1.41 -26.37 -4.48
C VAL A 69 -2.62 -25.45 -4.44
N GLY A 70 -2.42 -24.17 -4.84
CA GLY A 70 -3.43 -23.12 -4.76
C GLY A 70 -3.33 -22.22 -3.52
N ASP A 71 -2.61 -22.64 -2.48
CA ASP A 71 -2.33 -21.76 -1.33
C ASP A 71 -1.46 -20.58 -1.76
N VAL A 72 -1.61 -19.45 -1.06
CA VAL A 72 -0.77 -18.26 -1.33
C VAL A 72 0.69 -18.58 -1.04
N LYS A 73 1.54 -18.36 -2.05
CA LYS A 73 3.00 -18.47 -1.98
C LYS A 73 3.61 -17.14 -1.54
N ASP A 74 3.28 -16.07 -2.27
CA ASP A 74 3.71 -14.71 -1.95
C ASP A 74 2.53 -13.77 -2.05
N GLU A 75 2.35 -12.91 -1.05
CA GLU A 75 1.31 -11.89 -1.05
C GLU A 75 1.67 -10.74 -1.99
N GLY A 76 0.76 -10.42 -2.89
CA GLY A 76 0.84 -9.25 -3.75
C GLY A 76 0.46 -7.96 -3.03
N LEU A 77 0.68 -6.83 -3.70
CA LEU A 77 0.37 -5.50 -3.16
C LEU A 77 -1.12 -5.34 -2.81
N LYS A 78 -2.03 -5.93 -3.60
CA LYS A 78 -3.48 -5.85 -3.32
C LYS A 78 -3.83 -6.39 -1.93
N THR A 79 -3.34 -7.57 -1.60
CA THR A 79 -3.59 -8.20 -0.30
C THR A 79 -3.02 -7.36 0.84
N GLN A 80 -1.82 -6.82 0.68
CA GLN A 80 -1.18 -5.96 1.68
C GLN A 80 -1.94 -4.64 1.87
N LEU A 81 -2.34 -3.98 0.79
CA LEU A 81 -3.07 -2.70 0.83
C LEU A 81 -4.49 -2.87 1.40
N ILE A 82 -5.21 -3.94 1.05
CA ILE A 82 -6.52 -4.27 1.63
C ILE A 82 -6.39 -4.50 3.14
N ARG A 83 -5.36 -5.23 3.58
CA ARG A 83 -5.08 -5.43 5.01
C ARG A 83 -4.88 -4.09 5.73
N THR A 84 -4.12 -3.17 5.12
CA THR A 84 -3.87 -1.82 5.65
C THR A 84 -5.17 -1.01 5.77
N VAL A 85 -6.01 -0.99 4.74
CA VAL A 85 -7.31 -0.31 4.74
C VAL A 85 -8.23 -0.88 5.84
N LYS A 86 -8.30 -2.20 5.97
CA LYS A 86 -9.08 -2.87 7.04
C LYS A 86 -8.57 -2.51 8.44
N ALA A 87 -7.26 -2.46 8.63
CA ALA A 87 -6.68 -2.08 9.91
C ALA A 87 -6.99 -0.62 10.26
N GLN A 88 -6.93 0.30 9.30
CA GLN A 88 -7.33 1.70 9.48
C GLN A 88 -8.80 1.82 9.86
N ALA A 89 -9.70 1.14 9.13
CA ALA A 89 -11.12 1.12 9.45
C ALA A 89 -11.39 0.57 10.85
N ALA A 90 -10.72 -0.52 11.25
CA ALA A 90 -10.83 -1.10 12.58
C ALA A 90 -10.40 -0.12 13.67
N THR A 91 -9.29 0.61 13.48
CA THR A 91 -8.81 1.63 14.41
C THR A 91 -9.86 2.73 14.61
N ILE A 92 -10.43 3.26 13.52
CA ILE A 92 -11.47 4.31 13.59
C ILE A 92 -12.73 3.78 14.29
N LEU A 93 -13.16 2.56 14.01
CA LEU A 93 -14.34 1.95 14.63
C LEU A 93 -14.12 1.70 16.14
N ALA A 94 -12.91 1.33 16.54
CA ALA A 94 -12.57 1.07 17.94
C ALA A 94 -12.79 2.29 18.84
N GLU A 95 -12.58 3.52 18.36
CA GLU A 95 -12.82 4.75 19.10
C GLU A 95 -14.26 4.88 19.62
N THR A 96 -15.21 4.24 18.97
CA THR A 96 -16.64 4.29 19.29
C THR A 96 -17.23 2.95 19.76
N ASP A 97 -16.41 1.91 19.99
CA ASP A 97 -16.89 0.59 20.39
C ASP A 97 -17.53 0.59 21.77
N TRP A 98 -17.09 1.47 22.68
CA TRP A 98 -17.67 1.61 24.00
C TRP A 98 -19.18 1.94 23.95
N TYR A 99 -19.65 2.67 22.91
CA TYR A 99 -21.10 2.91 22.72
C TYR A 99 -21.88 1.62 22.47
N ILE A 100 -21.26 0.70 21.73
CA ILE A 100 -21.86 -0.60 21.39
C ILE A 100 -21.89 -1.49 22.62
N VAL A 101 -20.81 -1.54 23.38
CA VAL A 101 -20.72 -2.27 24.66
C VAL A 101 -21.76 -1.73 25.63
N ARG A 102 -21.84 -0.41 25.83
CA ARG A 102 -22.83 0.22 26.71
C ARG A 102 -24.28 -0.07 26.29
N LYS A 103 -24.55 -0.11 24.97
CA LYS A 103 -25.88 -0.50 24.47
C LYS A 103 -26.22 -1.96 24.84
N ALA A 104 -25.24 -2.87 24.74
CA ALA A 104 -25.44 -4.26 25.07
C ALA A 104 -25.62 -4.50 26.59
N ASP A 105 -24.83 -3.81 27.41
CA ASP A 105 -24.81 -3.98 28.87
C ASP A 105 -25.96 -3.23 29.57
N ALA A 106 -26.21 -1.97 29.21
CA ALA A 106 -27.13 -1.06 29.90
C ALA A 106 -28.33 -0.63 29.04
N SER A 107 -28.54 -1.24 27.86
CA SER A 107 -29.64 -0.89 26.93
C SER A 107 -29.67 0.61 26.53
N THR A 108 -28.56 1.33 26.73
CA THR A 108 -28.47 2.76 26.40
C THR A 108 -28.34 2.92 24.87
N ALA A 109 -29.22 3.71 24.25
CA ALA A 109 -29.22 3.93 22.80
C ALA A 109 -27.87 4.55 22.34
N VAL A 110 -27.38 4.07 21.19
CA VAL A 110 -26.24 4.68 20.51
C VAL A 110 -26.70 5.98 19.85
N PRO A 111 -26.00 7.11 20.02
CA PRO A 111 -26.34 8.35 19.30
C PRO A 111 -26.34 8.14 17.79
N SER A 112 -27.28 8.77 17.07
CA SER A 112 -27.41 8.64 15.62
C SER A 112 -26.14 9.05 14.86
N ALA A 113 -25.45 10.11 15.33
CA ALA A 113 -24.18 10.55 14.76
C ALA A 113 -23.13 9.44 14.78
N ILE A 114 -23.00 8.69 15.89
CA ILE A 114 -22.09 7.56 16.02
C ILE A 114 -22.50 6.42 15.09
N THR A 115 -23.80 6.09 15.05
CA THR A 115 -24.31 5.03 14.17
C THR A 115 -24.02 5.35 12.69
N ASN A 116 -24.29 6.58 12.28
CA ASN A 116 -24.07 7.04 10.91
C ASN A 116 -22.58 7.06 10.55
N HIS A 117 -21.74 7.58 11.45
CA HIS A 117 -20.28 7.57 11.25
C HIS A 117 -19.74 6.14 11.07
N ARG A 118 -20.11 5.22 11.96
CA ARG A 118 -19.69 3.81 11.87
C ARG A 118 -20.15 3.15 10.56
N ALA A 119 -21.36 3.46 10.09
CA ALA A 119 -21.85 2.98 8.80
C ALA A 119 -21.01 3.56 7.65
N ALA A 120 -20.75 4.87 7.65
CA ALA A 120 -19.93 5.54 6.64
C ALA A 120 -18.50 4.99 6.57
N VAL A 121 -17.86 4.71 7.72
CA VAL A 121 -16.53 4.08 7.78
C VAL A 121 -16.54 2.69 7.13
N ARG A 122 -17.55 1.85 7.40
CA ARG A 122 -17.66 0.52 6.77
C ARG A 122 -17.90 0.59 5.27
N THR A 123 -18.78 1.51 4.84
CA THR A 123 -19.03 1.73 3.42
C THR A 123 -17.76 2.18 2.72
N LYS A 124 -17.04 3.15 3.28
CA LYS A 124 -15.79 3.63 2.71
C LYS A 124 -14.71 2.55 2.65
N CYS A 125 -14.60 1.72 3.69
CA CYS A 125 -13.69 0.56 3.68
C CYS A 125 -13.99 -0.37 2.49
N ALA A 126 -15.26 -0.73 2.28
CA ALA A 126 -15.68 -1.60 1.17
C ALA A 126 -15.42 -0.97 -0.20
N GLU A 127 -15.62 0.33 -0.35
CA GLU A 127 -15.27 1.07 -1.59
C GLU A 127 -13.78 1.02 -1.87
N MET A 128 -12.94 1.26 -0.85
CA MET A 128 -11.49 1.19 -0.97
C MET A 128 -11.01 -0.23 -1.31
N GLU A 129 -11.55 -1.27 -0.66
CA GLU A 129 -11.26 -2.66 -1.00
C GLU A 129 -11.61 -2.98 -2.44
N THR A 130 -12.76 -2.51 -2.91
CA THR A 130 -13.21 -2.69 -4.29
C THR A 130 -12.29 -1.99 -5.29
N ALA A 131 -11.89 -0.74 -5.00
CA ALA A 131 -10.98 0.02 -5.86
C ALA A 131 -9.61 -0.68 -5.98
N ILE A 132 -9.04 -1.15 -4.85
CA ILE A 132 -7.76 -1.88 -4.84
C ILE A 132 -7.88 -3.20 -5.60
N THR A 133 -8.97 -3.96 -5.39
CA THR A 133 -9.21 -5.24 -6.08
C THR A 133 -9.29 -5.06 -7.59
N ASN A 134 -9.93 -4.00 -8.06
CA ASN A 134 -10.14 -3.71 -9.48
C ASN A 134 -8.92 -3.07 -10.18
N ALA A 135 -7.90 -2.63 -9.45
CA ALA A 135 -6.69 -2.11 -10.06
C ALA A 135 -6.05 -3.20 -10.97
N SER A 136 -5.72 -2.85 -12.21
CA SER A 136 -5.23 -3.80 -13.21
C SER A 136 -3.79 -4.23 -12.99
N ASP A 137 -3.00 -3.36 -12.39
CA ASP A 137 -1.55 -3.50 -12.25
C ASP A 137 -1.00 -2.62 -11.12
N THR A 138 0.31 -2.65 -10.90
CA THR A 138 0.99 -1.86 -9.88
C THR A 138 0.92 -0.35 -10.11
N PRO A 139 1.09 0.19 -11.35
CA PRO A 139 0.85 1.61 -11.61
C PRO A 139 -0.57 2.07 -11.29
N ALA A 140 -1.59 1.24 -11.53
CA ALA A 140 -2.97 1.57 -11.17
C ALA A 140 -3.14 1.62 -9.64
N LEU A 141 -2.50 0.72 -8.88
CA LEU A 141 -2.48 0.80 -7.41
C LEU A 141 -1.80 2.07 -6.90
N GLU A 142 -0.63 2.42 -7.44
CA GLU A 142 0.08 3.66 -7.11
C GLU A 142 -0.82 4.88 -7.35
N THR A 143 -1.53 4.91 -8.48
CA THR A 143 -2.46 6.00 -8.83
C THR A 143 -3.56 6.18 -7.79
N LEU A 144 -4.12 5.10 -7.23
CA LEU A 144 -5.16 5.17 -6.18
C LEU A 144 -4.70 5.94 -4.93
N TYR A 145 -3.41 5.87 -4.62
CA TYR A 145 -2.80 6.49 -3.44
C TYR A 145 -2.13 7.84 -3.73
N THR A 146 -1.93 8.20 -5.00
CA THR A 146 -1.28 9.45 -5.39
C THR A 146 -2.17 10.65 -5.13
N TYR A 147 -1.69 11.59 -4.31
CA TYR A 147 -2.38 12.84 -4.04
C TYR A 147 -2.19 13.84 -5.17
N THR A 148 -3.28 14.43 -5.61
CA THR A 148 -3.31 15.51 -6.61
C THR A 148 -3.81 16.78 -5.96
N LYS A 149 -3.08 17.88 -6.16
CA LYS A 149 -3.48 19.20 -5.70
C LYS A 149 -4.64 19.72 -6.54
N GLN A 150 -5.70 20.17 -5.86
CA GLN A 150 -6.89 20.77 -6.47
C GLN A 150 -6.74 22.28 -6.63
N GLU A 151 -7.64 22.90 -7.37
CA GLU A 151 -7.64 24.37 -7.61
C GLU A 151 -7.85 25.18 -6.32
N ASP A 152 -8.59 24.65 -5.35
CA ASP A 152 -8.80 25.27 -4.04
C ASP A 152 -7.63 25.09 -3.07
N GLY A 153 -6.55 24.44 -3.51
CA GLY A 153 -5.34 24.18 -2.73
C GLY A 153 -5.42 22.90 -1.87
N SER A 154 -6.55 22.22 -1.82
CA SER A 154 -6.67 20.92 -1.14
C SER A 154 -5.94 19.81 -1.90
N PHE A 155 -5.74 18.68 -1.24
CA PHE A 155 -5.17 17.49 -1.86
C PHE A 155 -6.18 16.35 -1.79
N THR A 156 -6.40 15.68 -2.91
CA THR A 156 -7.25 14.49 -3.01
C THR A 156 -6.54 13.36 -3.69
N ARG A 157 -6.94 12.12 -3.41
CA ARG A 157 -6.49 10.92 -4.11
C ARG A 157 -7.69 10.08 -4.57
N PRO A 158 -7.59 9.29 -5.64
CA PRO A 158 -8.71 8.49 -6.15
C PRO A 158 -9.28 7.51 -5.12
N LEU A 159 -8.46 6.94 -4.24
CA LEU A 159 -8.93 6.06 -3.16
C LEU A 159 -9.82 6.82 -2.14
N GLY A 160 -9.64 8.13 -2.01
CA GLY A 160 -10.32 8.98 -1.03
C GLY A 160 -9.85 8.75 0.41
N GLU A 161 -10.58 9.33 1.36
CA GLU A 161 -10.27 9.28 2.79
C GLU A 161 -11.42 8.69 3.59
N PHE A 162 -11.10 8.14 4.77
CA PHE A 162 -12.13 7.76 5.72
C PHE A 162 -12.86 8.99 6.27
N PRO A 163 -14.18 8.89 6.54
CA PRO A 163 -14.92 9.99 7.15
C PRO A 163 -14.45 10.26 8.57
N VAL A 164 -14.45 11.54 8.96
CA VAL A 164 -14.11 12.00 10.31
C VAL A 164 -15.39 12.17 11.12
N LEU A 165 -15.40 11.78 12.39
CA LEU A 165 -16.54 11.96 13.27
C LEU A 165 -16.75 13.48 13.53
N GLY A 166 -17.95 14.00 13.20
CA GLY A 166 -18.29 15.40 13.40
C GLY A 166 -17.99 16.34 12.24
N SER A 167 -17.55 15.80 11.08
CA SER A 167 -17.42 16.57 9.84
C SER A 167 -18.75 16.64 9.07
#